data_33e10e884b295a80e5c2089778c72e04
#
_entry.id   33e10e884b295a80e5c2089778c72e04
#
_cell.length_a   1.000
_cell.length_b   1.000
_cell.length_c   1.000
_cell.angle_alpha   90.00
_cell.angle_beta   90.00
_cell.angle_gamma   90.00
#
_symmetry.space_group_name_H-M   'P 1'
#
loop_
_entity.id
_entity.type
_entity.pdbx_description
1 polymer ?
#
loop_
_entity_poly.entity_id
_entity_poly.type
_entity_poly.pdbx_seq_one_letter_code
_entity_poly.pdbx_strand_id
1 'polypeptide(L)'
;MTLAPASTATRSLRERVLRRPNEQATQERAVLVLHDVTMQYDNGKEALRDVDLVIPEGDFVFLVGPSGAGKSTLIKLLIRDEIATKGAVVLDGQDLARLPRRQVPKMRRKIGIIFQDFKLLPTKTVWENVAFALEVTGTPRRRITPAVDRVLALVGLSAQARQIPAQLSGGEQQRTAIARALVHDPRLIIADEPTGNLDPLISWEILQLLLRINELGVTVLMATHNADVVTALRKRVVALEEGRIIRDEVGGAYHRED
;
A
#
# COMPACT_ATOMS: atom_id res chain seq x y z
N MET A 1 24.51 7.38 -55.65
CA MET A 1 24.86 6.70 -54.38
C MET A 1 24.40 7.59 -53.25
N THR A 2 23.21 7.31 -52.77
CA THR A 2 22.51 8.15 -51.78
C THR A 2 22.54 7.40 -50.44
N LEU A 3 23.21 8.00 -49.45
CA LEU A 3 23.28 7.46 -48.11
C LEU A 3 21.96 7.70 -47.38
N ALA A 4 21.35 6.65 -46.86
CA ALA A 4 20.19 6.69 -46.00
C ALA A 4 20.57 7.23 -44.61
N PRO A 5 19.71 8.02 -43.93
CA PRO A 5 19.96 8.48 -42.58
C PRO A 5 19.64 7.39 -41.56
N ALA A 6 20.52 7.30 -40.55
CA ALA A 6 20.44 6.39 -39.43
C ALA A 6 19.22 6.62 -38.54
N SER A 7 18.72 5.51 -38.06
CA SER A 7 17.66 5.30 -37.07
C SER A 7 17.66 6.23 -35.89
N THR A 8 16.56 6.94 -35.72
CA THR A 8 16.11 7.63 -34.52
C THR A 8 15.52 6.63 -33.52
N ALA A 9 16.31 6.11 -32.63
CA ALA A 9 15.81 5.34 -31.51
C ALA A 9 16.64 5.64 -30.27
N THR A 10 16.33 6.79 -29.65
CA THR A 10 16.53 6.97 -28.18
C THR A 10 15.85 8.28 -27.77
N ARG A 11 14.54 8.32 -27.79
CA ARG A 11 13.82 9.37 -27.08
C ARG A 11 13.98 9.10 -25.59
N SER A 12 14.61 10.03 -24.89
CA SER A 12 14.88 9.92 -23.45
C SER A 12 13.58 9.77 -22.67
N LEU A 13 13.60 8.99 -21.60
CA LEU A 13 12.50 8.81 -20.63
C LEU A 13 11.86 10.15 -20.21
N ARG A 14 12.61 11.25 -20.22
CA ARG A 14 12.11 12.60 -19.95
C ARG A 14 11.09 13.13 -20.96
N GLU A 15 11.22 12.80 -22.25
CA GLU A 15 10.33 13.35 -23.29
C GLU A 15 8.98 12.63 -23.40
N ARG A 16 8.86 11.37 -22.93
CA ARG A 16 7.58 10.66 -22.85
C ARG A 16 6.70 11.13 -21.69
N VAL A 17 7.29 11.62 -20.61
CA VAL A 17 6.61 12.14 -19.42
C VAL A 17 5.96 13.51 -19.63
N LEU A 18 6.30 14.24 -20.73
CA LEU A 18 5.95 15.66 -20.92
C LEU A 18 4.64 15.90 -21.70
N ARG A 19 3.65 15.00 -21.68
CA ARG A 19 2.46 15.14 -22.52
C ARG A 19 1.12 15.43 -21.85
N ARG A 20 1.08 16.06 -20.65
CA ARG A 20 -0.12 16.83 -20.20
C ARG A 20 0.26 17.79 -19.07
N PRO A 21 -0.05 19.08 -19.13
CA PRO A 21 0.35 20.06 -18.09
C PRO A 21 -0.24 19.78 -16.70
N ASN A 22 -1.33 18.99 -16.62
CA ASN A 22 -1.99 18.62 -15.36
C ASN A 22 -1.40 17.36 -14.71
N GLU A 23 -0.75 16.48 -15.49
CA GLU A 23 -0.12 15.25 -15.00
C GLU A 23 1.20 15.53 -14.26
N GLN A 24 1.93 16.56 -14.63
CA GLN A 24 3.20 16.94 -14.00
C GLN A 24 3.01 17.42 -12.56
N ALA A 25 2.02 18.26 -12.30
CA ALA A 25 1.70 18.74 -10.95
C ALA A 25 1.20 17.59 -10.02
N THR A 26 0.55 16.57 -10.60
CA THR A 26 0.09 15.39 -9.88
C THR A 26 1.24 14.44 -9.58
N GLN A 27 2.21 14.29 -10.49
CA GLN A 27 3.41 13.47 -10.28
C GLN A 27 4.37 14.06 -9.25
N GLU A 28 4.49 15.39 -9.17
CA GLU A 28 5.33 16.07 -8.16
C GLU A 28 4.85 15.85 -6.72
N ARG A 29 3.58 15.50 -6.52
CA ARG A 29 2.97 15.20 -5.21
C ARG A 29 2.56 13.74 -5.04
N ALA A 30 2.98 12.86 -5.96
CA ALA A 30 2.63 11.45 -5.88
C ALA A 30 3.48 10.72 -4.83
N VAL A 31 2.80 9.94 -3.98
CA VAL A 31 3.49 9.04 -3.04
C VAL A 31 3.96 7.77 -3.73
N LEU A 32 3.21 7.32 -4.76
CA LEU A 32 3.51 6.11 -5.53
C LEU A 32 3.33 6.36 -7.03
N VAL A 33 4.33 5.94 -7.81
CA VAL A 33 4.27 5.92 -9.27
C VAL A 33 4.78 4.58 -9.78
N LEU A 34 3.96 3.91 -10.59
CA LEU A 34 4.36 2.77 -11.41
C LEU A 34 4.40 3.24 -12.86
N HIS A 35 5.45 2.89 -13.57
CA HIS A 35 5.62 3.24 -14.99
C HIS A 35 6.06 2.04 -15.79
N ASP A 36 5.22 1.61 -16.76
CA ASP A 36 5.43 0.44 -17.63
C ASP A 36 5.84 -0.83 -16.85
N VAL A 37 5.23 -1.07 -15.66
CA VAL A 37 5.67 -2.12 -14.75
C VAL A 37 5.20 -3.48 -15.24
N THR A 38 6.17 -4.35 -15.50
CA THR A 38 5.94 -5.78 -15.80
C THR A 38 6.66 -6.63 -14.78
N MET A 39 5.99 -7.67 -14.28
CA MET A 39 6.58 -8.66 -13.37
C MET A 39 6.34 -10.06 -13.89
N GLN A 40 7.45 -10.75 -14.21
CA GLN A 40 7.47 -12.14 -14.61
C GLN A 40 8.27 -12.94 -13.57
N TYR A 41 7.68 -14.00 -13.04
CA TYR A 41 8.34 -14.94 -12.14
C TYR A 41 9.22 -15.93 -12.89
N ASP A 42 10.17 -16.58 -12.21
CA ASP A 42 11.11 -17.54 -12.79
C ASP A 42 10.43 -18.73 -13.50
N ASN A 43 9.19 -19.07 -13.09
CA ASN A 43 8.37 -20.10 -13.73
C ASN A 43 7.72 -19.64 -15.05
N GLY A 44 8.06 -18.47 -15.56
CA GLY A 44 7.51 -17.88 -16.78
C GLY A 44 6.15 -17.21 -16.61
N LYS A 45 5.51 -17.27 -15.44
CA LYS A 45 4.22 -16.63 -15.20
C LYS A 45 4.39 -15.11 -15.13
N GLU A 46 3.73 -14.41 -16.04
CA GLU A 46 3.63 -12.95 -16.07
C GLU A 46 2.49 -12.51 -15.14
N ALA A 47 2.82 -11.92 -13.99
CA ALA A 47 1.86 -11.56 -12.96
C ALA A 47 1.39 -10.11 -13.04
N LEU A 48 2.20 -9.23 -13.68
CA LEU A 48 1.83 -7.85 -14.01
C LEU A 48 2.35 -7.53 -15.41
N ARG A 49 1.58 -6.75 -16.19
CA ARG A 49 1.83 -6.44 -17.60
C ARG A 49 1.58 -4.97 -17.86
N ASP A 50 2.64 -4.24 -18.21
CA ASP A 50 2.59 -2.83 -18.63
C ASP A 50 1.70 -1.97 -17.70
N VAL A 51 1.92 -2.07 -16.39
CA VAL A 51 1.09 -1.39 -15.37
C VAL A 51 1.60 0.03 -15.18
N ASP A 52 0.73 1.01 -15.46
CA ASP A 52 0.90 2.42 -15.14
C ASP A 52 -0.08 2.83 -14.05
N LEU A 53 0.40 3.43 -12.95
CA LEU A 53 -0.42 3.90 -11.84
C LEU A 53 0.26 5.05 -11.13
N VAL A 54 -0.48 6.12 -10.86
CA VAL A 54 -0.04 7.25 -10.03
C VAL A 54 -0.99 7.40 -8.86
N ILE A 55 -0.46 7.33 -7.63
CA ILE A 55 -1.23 7.59 -6.41
C ILE A 55 -0.72 8.87 -5.76
N PRO A 56 -1.51 9.95 -5.77
CA PRO A 56 -1.20 11.19 -5.07
C PRO A 56 -1.12 11.02 -3.55
N GLU A 57 -0.39 11.90 -2.89
CA GLU A 57 -0.35 11.98 -1.42
C GLU A 57 -1.75 12.30 -0.87
N GLY A 58 -2.18 11.58 0.17
CA GLY A 58 -3.48 11.74 0.82
C GLY A 58 -4.65 11.05 0.09
N ASP A 59 -4.41 10.36 -1.03
CA ASP A 59 -5.46 9.62 -1.72
C ASP A 59 -5.88 8.34 -0.98
N PHE A 60 -7.14 7.95 -1.12
CA PHE A 60 -7.65 6.64 -0.68
C PHE A 60 -8.05 5.84 -1.93
N VAL A 61 -7.32 4.76 -2.18
CA VAL A 61 -7.46 3.96 -3.40
C VAL A 61 -7.84 2.53 -3.05
N PHE A 62 -8.92 2.03 -3.63
CA PHE A 62 -9.23 0.61 -3.66
C PHE A 62 -8.51 -0.06 -4.82
N LEU A 63 -7.79 -1.15 -4.54
CA LEU A 63 -7.23 -2.06 -5.53
C LEU A 63 -8.11 -3.30 -5.59
N VAL A 64 -8.90 -3.44 -6.63
CA VAL A 64 -9.88 -4.53 -6.79
C VAL A 64 -9.47 -5.46 -7.94
N GLY A 65 -10.08 -6.65 -7.96
CA GLY A 65 -9.86 -7.64 -9.02
C GLY A 65 -10.01 -9.05 -8.49
N PRO A 66 -10.20 -10.06 -9.37
CA PRO A 66 -10.35 -11.45 -9.01
C PRO A 66 -9.09 -12.01 -8.31
N SER A 67 -9.22 -13.22 -7.75
CA SER A 67 -8.06 -13.94 -7.24
C SER A 67 -7.08 -14.22 -8.39
N GLY A 68 -5.78 -13.98 -8.15
CA GLY A 68 -4.76 -14.13 -9.18
C GLY A 68 -4.60 -12.95 -10.14
N ALA A 69 -5.37 -11.89 -10.04
CA ALA A 69 -5.26 -10.69 -10.90
C ALA A 69 -3.92 -9.96 -10.83
N GLY A 70 -3.09 -10.22 -9.81
CA GLY A 70 -1.78 -9.57 -9.63
C GLY A 70 -1.68 -8.66 -8.40
N LYS A 71 -2.77 -8.48 -7.61
CA LYS A 71 -2.80 -7.56 -6.45
C LYS A 71 -1.67 -7.84 -5.45
N SER A 72 -1.50 -9.09 -5.03
CA SER A 72 -0.43 -9.46 -4.08
C SER A 72 0.98 -9.29 -4.68
N THR A 73 1.13 -9.49 -5.99
CA THR A 73 2.40 -9.23 -6.69
C THR A 73 2.70 -7.73 -6.70
N LEU A 74 1.69 -6.89 -6.95
CA LEU A 74 1.83 -5.44 -6.86
C LEU A 74 2.30 -5.04 -5.45
N ILE A 75 1.63 -5.53 -4.40
CA ILE A 75 2.02 -5.26 -3.00
C ILE A 75 3.47 -5.68 -2.74
N LYS A 76 3.90 -6.86 -3.20
CA LYS A 76 5.29 -7.32 -3.05
C LYS A 76 6.32 -6.40 -3.71
N LEU A 77 5.99 -5.83 -4.88
CA LEU A 77 6.83 -4.83 -5.54
C LEU A 77 6.93 -3.55 -4.70
N LEU A 78 5.80 -3.07 -4.13
CA LEU A 78 5.77 -1.84 -3.33
C LEU A 78 6.61 -1.94 -2.06
N ILE A 79 6.63 -3.10 -1.42
CA ILE A 79 7.46 -3.35 -0.23
C ILE A 79 8.89 -3.82 -0.56
N ARG A 80 9.20 -3.90 -1.87
CA ARG A 80 10.52 -4.37 -2.32
C ARG A 80 10.85 -5.81 -1.87
N ASP A 81 9.83 -6.65 -1.79
CA ASP A 81 9.97 -8.10 -1.60
C ASP A 81 10.31 -8.77 -2.95
N GLU A 82 9.74 -8.22 -4.02
CA GLU A 82 10.05 -8.52 -5.42
C GLU A 82 10.60 -7.27 -6.12
N ILE A 83 11.22 -7.46 -7.29
CA ILE A 83 11.69 -6.40 -8.18
C ILE A 83 11.01 -6.58 -9.52
N ALA A 84 10.47 -5.50 -10.08
CA ALA A 84 9.87 -5.53 -11.41
C ALA A 84 10.88 -6.01 -12.47
N THR A 85 10.42 -6.85 -13.39
CA THR A 85 11.23 -7.33 -14.51
C THR A 85 11.48 -6.22 -15.54
N LYS A 86 10.48 -5.31 -15.70
CA LYS A 86 10.57 -4.12 -16.55
C LYS A 86 9.86 -2.94 -15.85
N GLY A 87 10.16 -1.73 -16.33
CA GLY A 87 9.55 -0.52 -15.84
C GLY A 87 10.16 -0.01 -14.53
N ALA A 88 9.45 0.89 -13.86
CA ALA A 88 9.93 1.51 -12.64
C ALA A 88 8.81 1.61 -11.59
N VAL A 89 9.15 1.28 -10.34
CA VAL A 89 8.29 1.50 -9.16
C VAL A 89 8.95 2.57 -8.32
N VAL A 90 8.31 3.73 -8.22
CA VAL A 90 8.82 4.90 -7.49
C VAL A 90 7.94 5.15 -6.27
N LEU A 91 8.53 5.11 -5.07
CA LEU A 91 7.88 5.43 -3.80
C LEU A 91 8.53 6.67 -3.20
N ASP A 92 7.72 7.70 -2.90
CA ASP A 92 8.19 8.95 -2.31
C ASP A 92 9.45 9.49 -3.04
N GLY A 93 9.41 9.52 -4.38
CA GLY A 93 10.47 9.97 -5.26
C GLY A 93 11.68 9.03 -5.42
N GLN A 94 11.64 7.83 -4.81
CA GLN A 94 12.74 6.86 -4.86
C GLN A 94 12.39 5.66 -5.75
N ASP A 95 13.16 5.40 -6.79
CA ASP A 95 13.06 4.18 -7.61
C ASP A 95 13.49 2.97 -6.78
N LEU A 96 12.52 2.07 -6.50
CA LEU A 96 12.74 0.91 -5.64
C LEU A 96 13.70 -0.11 -6.25
N ALA A 97 13.77 -0.24 -7.57
CA ALA A 97 14.67 -1.17 -8.24
C ALA A 97 16.15 -0.77 -8.02
N ARG A 98 16.42 0.54 -8.02
CA ARG A 98 17.77 1.10 -7.86
C ARG A 98 18.19 1.26 -6.40
N LEU A 99 17.29 0.98 -5.45
CA LEU A 99 17.56 1.17 -4.03
C LEU A 99 18.56 0.11 -3.53
N PRO A 100 19.71 0.49 -2.95
CA PRO A 100 20.65 -0.45 -2.35
C PRO A 100 19.99 -1.26 -1.22
N ARG A 101 20.30 -2.55 -1.11
CA ARG A 101 19.70 -3.46 -0.10
C ARG A 101 19.74 -2.88 1.32
N ARG A 102 20.81 -2.20 1.70
CA ARG A 102 20.96 -1.53 3.02
C ARG A 102 19.95 -0.41 3.27
N GLN A 103 19.35 0.16 2.23
CA GLN A 103 18.36 1.24 2.35
C GLN A 103 16.91 0.74 2.34
N VAL A 104 16.66 -0.52 1.94
CA VAL A 104 15.34 -1.13 1.93
C VAL A 104 14.63 -1.05 3.29
N PRO A 105 15.28 -1.32 4.45
CA PRO A 105 14.63 -1.18 5.75
C PRO A 105 14.19 0.26 6.03
N LYS A 106 14.95 1.27 5.59
CA LYS A 106 14.58 2.69 5.74
C LYS A 106 13.38 3.05 4.84
N MET A 107 13.36 2.53 3.62
CA MET A 107 12.22 2.72 2.71
C MET A 107 10.96 2.06 3.27
N ARG A 108 11.04 0.80 3.77
CA ARG A 108 9.89 0.08 4.34
C ARG A 108 9.25 0.80 5.54
N ARG A 109 9.98 1.64 6.27
CA ARG A 109 9.40 2.49 7.33
C ARG A 109 8.44 3.55 6.82
N LYS A 110 8.51 3.91 5.53
CA LYS A 110 7.57 4.83 4.89
C LYS A 110 6.24 4.16 4.52
N ILE A 111 6.18 2.82 4.66
CA ILE A 111 5.00 2.01 4.35
C ILE A 111 4.51 1.31 5.62
N GLY A 112 3.25 1.49 5.96
CA GLY A 112 2.56 0.67 6.94
C GLY A 112 1.83 -0.47 6.22
N ILE A 113 2.02 -1.72 6.64
CA ILE A 113 1.34 -2.87 6.05
C ILE A 113 0.36 -3.45 7.05
N ILE A 114 -0.87 -3.67 6.59
CA ILE A 114 -1.95 -4.31 7.33
C ILE A 114 -2.33 -5.56 6.55
N PHE A 115 -2.21 -6.73 7.19
CA PHE A 115 -2.51 -8.03 6.60
C PHE A 115 -3.87 -8.54 7.07
N GLN A 116 -4.49 -9.40 6.28
CA GLN A 116 -5.75 -10.08 6.60
C GLN A 116 -5.66 -10.93 7.88
N ASP A 117 -4.54 -11.58 8.14
CA ASP A 117 -4.29 -12.48 9.28
C ASP A 117 -3.55 -11.79 10.44
N PHE A 118 -3.64 -10.47 10.53
CA PHE A 118 -3.10 -9.60 11.59
C PHE A 118 -1.59 -9.67 11.79
N LYS A 119 -0.95 -10.83 11.65
CA LYS A 119 0.49 -11.08 11.85
C LYS A 119 1.01 -10.54 13.19
N LEU A 120 0.22 -10.67 14.25
CA LEU A 120 0.62 -10.24 15.59
C LEU A 120 1.61 -11.25 16.22
N LEU A 121 2.47 -10.72 17.07
CA LEU A 121 3.38 -11.52 17.90
C LEU A 121 2.58 -12.10 19.07
N PRO A 122 2.34 -13.44 19.13
CA PRO A 122 1.34 -14.01 20.02
C PRO A 122 1.70 -13.93 21.52
N THR A 123 3.00 -13.84 21.82
CA THR A 123 3.52 -13.76 23.20
C THR A 123 3.75 -12.32 23.68
N LYS A 124 3.48 -11.33 22.83
CA LYS A 124 3.67 -9.91 23.12
C LYS A 124 2.31 -9.25 23.37
N THR A 125 2.28 -8.33 24.31
CA THR A 125 1.11 -7.49 24.57
C THR A 125 0.79 -6.61 23.35
N VAL A 126 -0.38 -5.97 23.33
CA VAL A 126 -0.76 -4.94 22.36
C VAL A 126 0.31 -3.86 22.27
N TRP A 127 0.70 -3.31 23.44
CA TRP A 127 1.72 -2.27 23.52
C TRP A 127 3.06 -2.74 22.93
N GLU A 128 3.52 -3.94 23.31
CA GLU A 128 4.77 -4.51 22.81
C GLU A 128 4.73 -4.86 21.31
N ASN A 129 3.59 -5.30 20.78
CA ASN A 129 3.40 -5.51 19.34
C ASN A 129 3.64 -4.24 18.54
N VAL A 130 3.13 -3.10 19.04
CA VAL A 130 3.32 -1.80 18.40
C VAL A 130 4.74 -1.28 18.63
N ALA A 131 5.26 -1.38 19.86
CA ALA A 131 6.62 -0.93 20.23
C ALA A 131 7.70 -1.67 19.44
N PHE A 132 7.50 -2.96 19.16
CA PHE A 132 8.44 -3.80 18.43
C PHE A 132 8.84 -3.21 17.08
N ALA A 133 7.90 -2.62 16.36
CA ALA A 133 8.20 -1.96 15.07
C ALA A 133 9.25 -0.83 15.24
N LEU A 134 9.19 -0.07 16.32
CA LEU A 134 10.14 1.00 16.63
C LEU A 134 11.47 0.45 17.19
N GLU A 135 11.41 -0.60 18.00
CA GLU A 135 12.58 -1.24 18.61
C GLU A 135 13.54 -1.82 17.56
N VAL A 136 12.99 -2.61 16.61
CA VAL A 136 13.79 -3.24 15.55
C VAL A 136 14.42 -2.22 14.58
N THR A 137 13.93 -1.00 14.59
CA THR A 137 14.47 0.09 13.77
C THR A 137 15.44 1.00 14.53
N GLY A 138 15.76 0.66 15.78
CA GLY A 138 16.71 1.40 16.60
C GLY A 138 16.19 2.75 17.10
N THR A 139 14.87 2.90 17.21
CA THR A 139 14.30 4.13 17.78
C THR A 139 14.68 4.28 19.25
N PRO A 140 15.18 5.45 19.71
CA PRO A 140 15.53 5.67 21.10
C PRO A 140 14.36 5.42 22.04
N ARG A 141 14.57 4.68 23.14
CA ARG A 141 13.51 4.30 24.11
C ARG A 141 12.63 5.46 24.56
N ARG A 142 13.19 6.65 24.77
CA ARG A 142 12.46 7.86 25.15
C ARG A 142 11.39 8.29 24.14
N ARG A 143 11.49 7.86 22.85
CA ARG A 143 10.53 8.17 21.78
C ARG A 143 9.49 7.06 21.60
N ILE A 144 9.76 5.84 22.05
CA ILE A 144 8.88 4.68 21.84
C ILE A 144 7.56 4.87 22.61
N THR A 145 7.63 5.07 23.92
CA THR A 145 6.42 5.18 24.76
C THR A 145 5.45 6.23 24.24
N PRO A 146 5.82 7.51 24.03
CA PRO A 146 4.85 8.51 23.59
C PRO A 146 4.33 8.22 22.17
N ALA A 147 5.10 7.56 21.30
CA ALA A 147 4.65 7.19 19.96
C ALA A 147 3.61 6.05 20.02
N VAL A 148 3.88 5.01 20.82
CA VAL A 148 2.97 3.88 21.00
C VAL A 148 1.66 4.33 21.66
N ASP A 149 1.73 5.09 22.76
CA ASP A 149 0.54 5.54 23.48
C ASP A 149 -0.36 6.41 22.58
N ARG A 150 0.23 7.27 21.74
CA ARG A 150 -0.51 8.10 20.78
C ARG A 150 -1.26 7.24 19.74
N VAL A 151 -0.61 6.24 19.15
CA VAL A 151 -1.28 5.40 18.13
C VAL A 151 -2.30 4.47 18.79
N LEU A 152 -2.07 3.96 20.01
CA LEU A 152 -3.06 3.16 20.73
C LEU A 152 -4.30 3.99 21.08
N ALA A 153 -4.13 5.25 21.45
CA ALA A 153 -5.26 6.17 21.66
C ALA A 153 -6.04 6.41 20.36
N LEU A 154 -5.34 6.60 19.21
CA LEU A 154 -5.96 6.81 17.90
C LEU A 154 -6.82 5.62 17.48
N VAL A 155 -6.35 4.38 17.69
CA VAL A 155 -7.09 3.16 17.33
C VAL A 155 -8.06 2.68 18.43
N GLY A 156 -8.14 3.36 19.58
CA GLY A 156 -9.05 3.05 20.69
C GLY A 156 -8.65 1.83 21.53
N LEU A 157 -7.34 1.52 21.65
CA LEU A 157 -6.82 0.36 22.37
C LEU A 157 -6.01 0.68 23.63
N SER A 158 -6.12 1.89 24.19
CA SER A 158 -5.36 2.28 25.38
C SER A 158 -5.65 1.38 26.58
N ALA A 159 -6.90 0.94 26.75
CA ALA A 159 -7.31 0.05 27.85
C ALA A 159 -6.77 -1.38 27.67
N GLN A 160 -6.60 -1.85 26.43
CA GLN A 160 -6.11 -3.18 26.08
C GLN A 160 -4.58 -3.27 25.98
N ALA A 161 -3.85 -2.18 26.24
CA ALA A 161 -2.40 -2.08 26.02
C ALA A 161 -1.59 -3.25 26.61
N ARG A 162 -2.06 -3.83 27.74
CA ARG A 162 -1.38 -4.93 28.46
C ARG A 162 -1.89 -6.32 28.10
N GLN A 163 -2.92 -6.44 27.27
CA GLN A 163 -3.48 -7.74 26.84
C GLN A 163 -2.61 -8.35 25.73
N ILE A 164 -2.57 -9.69 25.66
CA ILE A 164 -1.94 -10.44 24.57
C ILE A 164 -2.98 -10.75 23.49
N PRO A 165 -2.58 -11.06 22.23
CA PRO A 165 -3.51 -11.32 21.12
C PRO A 165 -4.60 -12.35 21.41
N ALA A 166 -4.31 -13.40 22.20
CA ALA A 166 -5.29 -14.43 22.56
C ALA A 166 -6.44 -13.90 23.45
N GLN A 167 -6.31 -12.73 24.04
CA GLN A 167 -7.32 -12.09 24.88
C GLN A 167 -8.16 -11.05 24.13
N LEU A 168 -7.85 -10.83 22.84
CA LEU A 168 -8.46 -9.80 22.01
C LEU A 168 -9.51 -10.38 21.07
N SER A 169 -10.58 -9.63 20.83
CA SER A 169 -11.48 -9.85 19.71
C SER A 169 -10.75 -9.67 18.36
N GLY A 170 -11.30 -10.20 17.26
CA GLY A 170 -10.75 -10.03 15.93
C GLY A 170 -10.58 -8.56 15.54
N GLY A 171 -11.56 -7.72 15.89
CA GLY A 171 -11.48 -6.26 15.66
C GLY A 171 -10.37 -5.58 16.45
N GLU A 172 -10.14 -5.97 17.71
CA GLU A 172 -9.03 -5.44 18.51
C GLU A 172 -7.68 -5.91 18.01
N GLN A 173 -7.58 -7.17 17.52
CA GLN A 173 -6.37 -7.67 16.86
C GLN A 173 -6.06 -6.86 15.59
N GLN A 174 -7.06 -6.57 14.77
CA GLN A 174 -6.91 -5.77 13.56
C GLN A 174 -6.53 -4.31 13.91
N ARG A 175 -7.15 -3.69 14.90
CA ARG A 175 -6.75 -2.36 15.39
C ARG A 175 -5.31 -2.35 15.91
N THR A 176 -4.85 -3.45 16.53
CA THR A 176 -3.44 -3.60 16.96
C THR A 176 -2.50 -3.66 15.75
N ALA A 177 -2.87 -4.39 14.69
CA ALA A 177 -2.10 -4.43 13.43
C ALA A 177 -2.06 -3.06 12.75
N ILE A 178 -3.16 -2.32 12.75
CA ILE A 178 -3.23 -0.94 12.25
C ILE A 178 -2.32 -0.02 13.07
N ALA A 179 -2.37 -0.08 14.41
CA ALA A 179 -1.50 0.72 15.27
C ALA A 179 -0.02 0.45 14.99
N ARG A 180 0.37 -0.82 14.82
CA ARG A 180 1.72 -1.22 14.47
C ARG A 180 2.15 -0.67 13.09
N ALA A 181 1.25 -0.65 12.12
CA ALA A 181 1.51 -0.09 10.80
C ALA A 181 1.71 1.44 10.85
N LEU A 182 1.00 2.14 11.75
CA LEU A 182 1.03 3.60 11.89
C LEU A 182 2.19 4.16 12.69
N VAL A 183 2.79 3.37 13.59
CA VAL A 183 3.70 3.88 14.62
C VAL A 183 4.98 4.54 14.06
N HIS A 184 5.33 4.26 12.81
CA HIS A 184 6.44 4.90 12.08
C HIS A 184 6.06 6.19 11.36
N ASP A 185 4.80 6.64 11.44
CA ASP A 185 4.29 7.77 10.67
C ASP A 185 4.50 7.57 9.15
N PRO A 186 3.90 6.50 8.58
CA PRO A 186 4.13 6.12 7.19
C PRO A 186 3.50 7.12 6.22
N ARG A 187 4.08 7.22 5.01
CA ARG A 187 3.50 7.98 3.89
C ARG A 187 2.38 7.23 3.19
N LEU A 188 2.44 5.90 3.21
CA LEU A 188 1.50 5.01 2.55
C LEU A 188 1.13 3.85 3.48
N ILE A 189 -0.16 3.60 3.63
CA ILE A 189 -0.68 2.37 4.20
C ILE A 189 -1.11 1.47 3.06
N ILE A 190 -0.64 0.23 3.07
CA ILE A 190 -1.10 -0.87 2.23
C ILE A 190 -1.91 -1.81 3.11
N ALA A 191 -3.21 -1.93 2.86
CA ALA A 191 -4.10 -2.82 3.57
C ALA A 191 -4.52 -3.96 2.63
N ASP A 192 -4.06 -5.18 2.90
CA ASP A 192 -4.37 -6.37 2.11
C ASP A 192 -5.51 -7.14 2.79
N GLU A 193 -6.73 -7.02 2.24
CA GLU A 193 -7.97 -7.62 2.77
C GLU A 193 -8.17 -7.36 4.28
N PRO A 194 -8.13 -6.11 4.76
CA PRO A 194 -8.05 -5.81 6.20
C PRO A 194 -9.32 -6.18 6.98
N THR A 195 -10.39 -6.58 6.30
CA THR A 195 -11.69 -6.94 6.88
C THR A 195 -12.11 -8.37 6.57
N GLY A 196 -11.26 -9.14 5.87
CA GLY A 196 -11.63 -10.47 5.35
C GLY A 196 -11.96 -11.53 6.41
N ASN A 197 -11.49 -11.36 7.65
CA ASN A 197 -11.71 -12.31 8.76
C ASN A 197 -12.62 -11.71 9.86
N LEU A 198 -13.36 -10.65 9.56
CA LEU A 198 -14.18 -9.92 10.53
C LEU A 198 -15.67 -9.97 10.13
N ASP A 199 -16.54 -9.89 11.13
CA ASP A 199 -17.96 -9.72 10.86
C ASP A 199 -18.27 -8.35 10.23
N PRO A 200 -19.46 -8.18 9.61
CA PRO A 200 -19.78 -6.96 8.86
C PRO A 200 -19.73 -5.67 9.70
N LEU A 201 -20.16 -5.72 10.97
CA LEU A 201 -20.19 -4.55 11.84
C LEU A 201 -18.77 -4.10 12.18
N ILE A 202 -17.92 -5.03 12.61
CA ILE A 202 -16.53 -4.76 12.94
C ILE A 202 -15.74 -4.34 11.68
N SER A 203 -16.04 -4.97 10.52
CA SER A 203 -15.48 -4.58 9.23
C SER A 203 -15.73 -3.10 8.92
N TRP A 204 -16.96 -2.63 9.16
CA TRP A 204 -17.31 -1.23 8.98
C TRP A 204 -16.54 -0.29 9.92
N GLU A 205 -16.37 -0.67 11.20
CA GLU A 205 -15.56 0.11 12.15
C GLU A 205 -14.10 0.22 11.73
N ILE A 206 -13.51 -0.87 11.22
CA ILE A 206 -12.13 -0.87 10.69
C ILE A 206 -12.01 0.06 9.47
N LEU A 207 -12.99 0.03 8.57
CA LEU A 207 -13.03 0.94 7.43
C LEU A 207 -13.14 2.40 7.83
N GLN A 208 -14.01 2.73 8.79
CA GLN A 208 -14.11 4.08 9.35
C GLN A 208 -12.79 4.54 10.00
N LEU A 209 -12.07 3.62 10.66
CA LEU A 209 -10.75 3.92 11.20
C LEU A 209 -9.74 4.24 10.09
N LEU A 210 -9.70 3.45 9.00
CA LEU A 210 -8.82 3.70 7.86
C LEU A 210 -9.16 5.03 7.15
N LEU A 211 -10.45 5.38 7.03
CA LEU A 211 -10.87 6.67 6.49
C LEU A 211 -10.41 7.83 7.38
N ARG A 212 -10.57 7.72 8.69
CA ARG A 212 -10.06 8.73 9.64
C ARG A 212 -8.55 8.90 9.54
N ILE A 213 -7.79 7.80 9.38
CA ILE A 213 -6.35 7.85 9.17
C ILE A 213 -6.01 8.57 7.86
N ASN A 214 -6.78 8.32 6.80
CA ASN A 214 -6.61 9.03 5.52
C ASN A 214 -6.91 10.52 5.65
N GLU A 215 -7.96 10.92 6.38
CA GLU A 215 -8.28 12.32 6.68
C GLU A 215 -7.15 13.04 7.45
N LEU A 216 -6.32 12.33 8.18
CA LEU A 216 -5.10 12.85 8.80
C LEU A 216 -3.93 13.03 7.80
N GLY A 217 -4.16 12.77 6.50
CA GLY A 217 -3.20 12.98 5.41
C GLY A 217 -2.39 11.75 5.02
N VAL A 218 -2.63 10.57 5.61
CA VAL A 218 -1.95 9.34 5.23
C VAL A 218 -2.59 8.77 3.97
N THR A 219 -1.79 8.44 2.95
CA THR A 219 -2.29 7.77 1.74
C THR A 219 -2.65 6.31 2.06
N VAL A 220 -3.76 5.81 1.53
CA VAL A 220 -4.23 4.44 1.74
C VAL A 220 -4.43 3.72 0.42
N LEU A 221 -3.78 2.58 0.24
CA LEU A 221 -4.03 1.61 -0.83
C LEU A 221 -4.62 0.35 -0.20
N MET A 222 -5.90 0.09 -0.41
CA MET A 222 -6.62 -1.04 0.15
C MET A 222 -6.95 -2.06 -0.92
N ALA A 223 -6.32 -3.24 -0.88
CA ALA A 223 -6.73 -4.37 -1.69
C ALA A 223 -7.95 -5.04 -1.06
N THR A 224 -9.00 -5.23 -1.84
CA THR A 224 -10.22 -5.91 -1.40
C THR A 224 -11.01 -6.48 -2.57
N HIS A 225 -11.77 -7.54 -2.29
CA HIS A 225 -12.77 -8.12 -3.19
C HIS A 225 -14.20 -7.82 -2.72
N ASN A 226 -14.38 -7.04 -1.65
CA ASN A 226 -15.70 -6.71 -1.11
C ASN A 226 -16.31 -5.54 -1.89
N ALA A 227 -17.24 -5.88 -2.79
CA ALA A 227 -17.94 -4.92 -3.65
C ALA A 227 -18.78 -3.89 -2.87
N ASP A 228 -19.42 -4.33 -1.77
CA ASP A 228 -20.31 -3.47 -0.97
C ASP A 228 -19.52 -2.33 -0.33
N VAL A 229 -18.34 -2.64 0.20
CA VAL A 229 -17.42 -1.65 0.80
C VAL A 229 -16.98 -0.61 -0.23
N VAL A 230 -16.54 -1.06 -1.40
CA VAL A 230 -16.06 -0.18 -2.48
C VAL A 230 -17.18 0.75 -2.94
N THR A 231 -18.38 0.20 -3.14
CA THR A 231 -19.56 0.95 -3.61
C THR A 231 -20.06 1.94 -2.55
N ALA A 232 -20.04 1.56 -1.26
CA ALA A 232 -20.49 2.42 -0.16
C ALA A 232 -19.58 3.64 0.04
N LEU A 233 -18.26 3.45 -0.05
CA LEU A 233 -17.29 4.50 0.26
C LEU A 233 -16.97 5.43 -0.90
N ARG A 234 -17.27 5.05 -2.13
CA ARG A 234 -17.09 5.87 -3.35
C ARG A 234 -15.75 6.58 -3.45
N LYS A 235 -14.69 5.89 -3.06
CA LYS A 235 -13.32 6.37 -3.23
C LYS A 235 -12.79 5.98 -4.63
N ARG A 236 -11.55 6.31 -4.94
CA ARG A 236 -10.92 5.91 -6.20
C ARG A 236 -10.79 4.38 -6.26
N VAL A 237 -11.11 3.81 -7.40
CA VAL A 237 -11.07 2.36 -7.66
C VAL A 237 -10.12 2.08 -8.82
N VAL A 238 -9.11 1.28 -8.55
CA VAL A 238 -8.20 0.72 -9.56
C VAL A 238 -8.51 -0.77 -9.67
N ALA A 239 -9.02 -1.18 -10.83
CA ALA A 239 -9.33 -2.58 -11.10
C ALA A 239 -8.19 -3.25 -11.87
N LEU A 240 -7.71 -4.37 -11.32
CA LEU A 240 -6.65 -5.20 -11.89
C LEU A 240 -7.24 -6.52 -12.37
N GLU A 241 -6.96 -6.88 -13.62
CA GLU A 241 -7.36 -8.14 -14.24
C GLU A 241 -6.22 -8.66 -15.10
N GLU A 242 -5.91 -9.96 -14.99
CA GLU A 242 -4.82 -10.63 -15.71
C GLU A 242 -3.49 -9.85 -15.75
N GLY A 243 -3.18 -9.19 -14.64
CA GLY A 243 -1.97 -8.39 -14.49
C GLY A 243 -2.01 -6.99 -15.11
N ARG A 244 -3.15 -6.53 -15.64
CA ARG A 244 -3.34 -5.20 -16.25
C ARG A 244 -4.31 -4.35 -15.44
N ILE A 245 -4.10 -3.04 -15.44
CA ILE A 245 -5.14 -2.11 -14.97
C ILE A 245 -6.14 -1.95 -16.09
N ILE A 246 -7.39 -2.38 -15.83
CA ILE A 246 -8.51 -2.27 -16.77
C ILE A 246 -9.39 -1.06 -16.48
N ARG A 247 -9.30 -0.51 -15.24
CA ARG A 247 -10.10 0.63 -14.81
C ARG A 247 -9.38 1.41 -13.72
N ASP A 248 -9.46 2.74 -13.78
CA ASP A 248 -8.97 3.68 -12.77
C ASP A 248 -9.95 4.87 -12.70
N GLU A 249 -10.81 4.90 -11.67
CA GLU A 249 -11.91 5.84 -11.56
C GLU A 249 -12.00 6.46 -10.17
N VAL A 250 -12.20 7.76 -10.10
CA VAL A 250 -12.51 8.48 -8.86
C VAL A 250 -14.01 8.40 -8.58
N GLY A 251 -14.38 8.00 -7.36
CA GLY A 251 -15.79 7.80 -6.98
C GLY A 251 -16.43 6.56 -7.60
N GLY A 252 -15.61 5.61 -8.05
CA GLY A 252 -16.05 4.39 -8.72
C GLY A 252 -16.86 3.46 -7.81
N ALA A 253 -17.73 2.64 -8.43
CA ALA A 253 -18.38 1.50 -7.79
C ALA A 253 -17.68 0.20 -8.23
N TYR A 254 -17.80 -0.85 -7.43
CA TYR A 254 -17.34 -2.17 -7.84
C TYR A 254 -18.38 -2.79 -8.78
N HIS A 255 -18.10 -2.79 -10.09
CA HIS A 255 -18.89 -3.56 -11.04
C HIS A 255 -18.15 -4.87 -11.30
N ARG A 256 -18.76 -6.00 -10.95
CA ARG A 256 -18.42 -7.29 -11.53
C ARG A 256 -19.04 -7.28 -12.92
N GLU A 257 -18.26 -7.31 -13.96
CA GLU A 257 -18.77 -7.74 -15.25
C GLU A 257 -19.04 -9.24 -15.12
N ASP A 258 -20.32 -9.63 -15.32
CA ASP A 258 -20.81 -11.00 -15.27
C ASP A 258 -20.20 -11.87 -16.38
#